data_6faefb7523666330e4934b78bca7dbb8
#
_entry.id   6faefb7523666330e4934b78bca7dbb8
#
_cell.length_a   1.000
_cell.length_b   1.000
_cell.length_c   1.000
_cell.angle_alpha   90.00
_cell.angle_beta   90.00
_cell.angle_gamma   90.00
#
_symmetry.space_group_name_H-M   'P 1'
#
loop_
_entity.id
_entity.type
_entity.pdbx_description
1 polymer ?
#
loop_
_entity_poly.entity_id
_entity_poly.type
_entity_poly.pdbx_seq_one_letter_code
_entity_poly.pdbx_strand_id
1 'polypeptide(L)'
;MQDMLQRQSEAAATGMSHSLWAQVHGDKIAIHDPIQTRTFRQINEAANQVVRLLRERGLKEGDAVALLCSNRAEFVEVLAACRRGGYRLTPVNWHLSVDEAEYIINDCDAKALFAETRYAAATQAKTPQVTLKVSIGDDAPGFEPYAKLLGQFDGADITDPTVGSQMLYTSGTTGRPKGVYRRNTAGLMLANVAEPDDVQLCAGPAYHAAPLAFDVASSMLMGIPLVFIDRWDSEGVLKIIETYKVTRSHLVPIMFQRLLNLPEDVRKKYDVSSLRYIIHGAAPCPPEVKKAMIDWVGPIINEYYAGSEGGAGFIVSSEEWLTKPGTVGKLPDPAALRILDDEGNEVKQGDSGTLYFRVSPIAPFEYYKDPAKTAAAHRGDYFTLGDVGYLDEDGYLFLTGRTAECIISGGVNIYPQEIDNELIKHPAVEDACTIGVPNEEWGEEVKSVLTLNPGYAGSDALAKDIQAWAREHLAGFKVPRSIEFVDELPRSPAGKIQRKKVREPYWAGRARSI
;
A
#
# COMPACT_ATOMS: atom_id res chain seq x y z
N MET A 1 4.44 5.16 -32.41
CA MET A 1 3.69 4.68 -31.22
C MET A 1 3.88 3.15 -31.04
N GLN A 2 3.54 2.31 -32.01
CA GLN A 2 3.68 0.84 -31.89
C GLN A 2 5.12 0.37 -31.61
N ASP A 3 6.13 0.95 -32.29
CA ASP A 3 7.55 0.66 -32.03
C ASP A 3 7.99 1.02 -30.60
N MET A 4 7.52 2.14 -30.04
CA MET A 4 7.87 2.52 -28.67
C MET A 4 7.25 1.58 -27.64
N LEU A 5 5.99 1.17 -27.80
CA LEU A 5 5.34 0.19 -26.93
C LEU A 5 6.05 -1.17 -26.93
N GLN A 6 6.52 -1.61 -28.11
CA GLN A 6 7.32 -2.82 -28.23
C GLN A 6 8.64 -2.68 -27.46
N ARG A 7 9.39 -1.60 -27.66
CA ARG A 7 10.65 -1.30 -26.95
C ARG A 7 10.44 -1.23 -25.43
N GLN A 8 9.34 -0.62 -24.97
CA GLN A 8 8.98 -0.58 -23.55
C GLN A 8 8.73 -1.99 -22.98
N SER A 9 8.00 -2.83 -23.73
CA SER A 9 7.73 -4.22 -23.34
C SER A 9 9.02 -5.04 -23.24
N GLU A 10 9.90 -4.93 -24.22
CA GLU A 10 11.20 -5.62 -24.24
C GLU A 10 12.10 -5.15 -23.09
N ALA A 11 12.18 -3.84 -22.86
CA ALA A 11 12.95 -3.26 -21.75
C ALA A 11 12.39 -3.68 -20.38
N ALA A 12 11.06 -3.73 -20.24
CA ALA A 12 10.42 -4.20 -19.00
C ALA A 12 10.69 -5.69 -18.75
N ALA A 13 10.66 -6.51 -19.82
CA ALA A 13 10.91 -7.95 -19.74
C ALA A 13 12.35 -8.31 -19.31
N THR A 14 13.28 -7.39 -19.45
CA THR A 14 14.68 -7.57 -19.05
C THR A 14 15.08 -6.72 -17.84
N GLY A 15 14.16 -5.93 -17.27
CA GLY A 15 14.44 -4.99 -16.18
C GLY A 15 15.20 -3.73 -16.61
N MET A 16 15.32 -3.48 -17.92
CA MET A 16 16.12 -2.39 -18.51
C MET A 16 15.31 -1.14 -18.87
N SER A 17 14.14 -0.92 -18.22
CA SER A 17 13.29 0.25 -18.52
C SER A 17 14.02 1.58 -18.40
N HIS A 18 14.88 1.76 -17.39
CA HIS A 18 15.67 2.99 -17.26
C HIS A 18 16.75 3.14 -18.34
N SER A 19 17.31 2.04 -18.87
CA SER A 19 18.21 2.09 -20.01
C SER A 19 17.51 2.63 -21.25
N LEU A 20 16.29 2.14 -21.52
CA LEU A 20 15.47 2.67 -22.60
C LEU A 20 15.26 4.19 -22.47
N TRP A 21 14.85 4.65 -21.28
CA TRP A 21 14.57 6.08 -21.08
C TRP A 21 15.82 6.95 -21.00
N ALA A 22 16.95 6.40 -20.55
CA ALA A 22 18.24 7.06 -20.63
C ALA A 22 18.67 7.30 -22.11
N GLN A 23 18.33 6.40 -23.01
CA GLN A 23 18.56 6.55 -24.45
C GLN A 23 17.61 7.54 -25.10
N VAL A 24 16.32 7.53 -24.70
CA VAL A 24 15.28 8.36 -25.35
C VAL A 24 15.36 9.82 -24.88
N HIS A 25 15.54 10.07 -23.58
CA HIS A 25 15.58 11.42 -23.02
C HIS A 25 16.45 11.49 -21.74
N GLY A 26 17.67 10.95 -21.83
CA GLY A 26 18.58 10.76 -20.70
C GLY A 26 18.84 11.98 -19.83
N ASP A 27 18.84 13.18 -20.39
CA ASP A 27 19.13 14.42 -19.67
C ASP A 27 17.89 15.07 -19.01
N LYS A 28 16.67 14.53 -19.28
CA LYS A 28 15.48 14.95 -18.54
C LYS A 28 15.53 14.46 -17.10
N ILE A 29 14.94 15.23 -16.19
CA ILE A 29 14.80 14.85 -14.80
C ILE A 29 13.85 13.63 -14.71
N ALA A 30 14.32 12.57 -14.07
CA ALA A 30 13.55 11.38 -13.76
C ALA A 30 12.97 11.43 -12.35
N ILE A 31 13.72 12.00 -11.41
CA ILE A 31 13.34 12.04 -9.99
C ILE A 31 13.60 13.42 -9.41
N HIS A 32 12.58 13.94 -8.74
CA HIS A 32 12.69 14.99 -7.74
C HIS A 32 12.46 14.37 -6.38
N ASP A 33 13.46 14.36 -5.50
CA ASP A 33 13.28 13.98 -4.11
C ASP A 33 13.59 15.17 -3.18
N PRO A 34 13.32 15.08 -1.87
CA PRO A 34 13.53 16.19 -0.93
C PRO A 34 14.98 16.69 -0.81
N ILE A 35 15.95 15.91 -1.32
CA ILE A 35 17.38 16.17 -1.13
C ILE A 35 18.05 16.53 -2.45
N GLN A 36 17.63 15.88 -3.55
CA GLN A 36 18.33 15.97 -4.84
C GLN A 36 17.39 15.71 -6.02
N THR A 37 17.93 15.95 -7.22
CA THR A 37 17.31 15.53 -8.47
C THR A 37 18.21 14.54 -9.19
N ARG A 38 17.61 13.65 -10.00
CA ARG A 38 18.32 12.71 -10.87
C ARG A 38 17.71 12.72 -12.25
N THR A 39 18.57 12.70 -13.28
CA THR A 39 18.14 12.47 -14.66
C THR A 39 17.95 10.98 -14.93
N PHE A 40 17.25 10.63 -16.02
CA PHE A 40 17.11 9.23 -16.43
C PHE A 40 18.46 8.55 -16.68
N ARG A 41 19.44 9.29 -17.23
CA ARG A 41 20.81 8.83 -17.42
C ARG A 41 21.46 8.48 -16.07
N GLN A 42 21.40 9.37 -15.10
CA GLN A 42 22.00 9.17 -13.79
C GLN A 42 21.42 7.96 -13.05
N ILE A 43 20.07 7.79 -13.09
CA ILE A 43 19.42 6.60 -12.51
C ILE A 43 19.89 5.32 -13.20
N ASN A 44 19.98 5.34 -14.54
CA ASN A 44 20.45 4.17 -15.29
C ASN A 44 21.90 3.79 -14.96
N GLU A 45 22.80 4.79 -14.94
CA GLU A 45 24.22 4.60 -14.61
C GLU A 45 24.40 4.06 -13.19
N ALA A 46 23.72 4.66 -12.20
CA ALA A 46 23.77 4.21 -10.81
C ALA A 46 23.24 2.77 -10.67
N ALA A 47 22.14 2.42 -11.34
CA ALA A 47 21.62 1.06 -11.31
C ALA A 47 22.63 0.04 -11.89
N ASN A 48 23.32 0.37 -12.97
CA ASN A 48 24.38 -0.49 -13.55
C ASN A 48 25.58 -0.64 -12.60
N GLN A 49 25.98 0.45 -11.94
CA GLN A 49 27.04 0.44 -10.95
C GLN A 49 26.68 -0.44 -9.73
N VAL A 50 25.43 -0.35 -9.24
CA VAL A 50 24.95 -1.22 -8.15
C VAL A 50 24.98 -2.70 -8.58
N VAL A 51 24.57 -3.04 -9.81
CA VAL A 51 24.68 -4.43 -10.30
C VAL A 51 26.11 -4.92 -10.29
N ARG A 52 27.07 -4.10 -10.76
CA ARG A 52 28.50 -4.46 -10.77
C ARG A 52 29.06 -4.63 -9.37
N LEU A 53 28.70 -3.73 -8.45
CA LEU A 53 29.04 -3.85 -7.02
C LEU A 53 28.54 -5.18 -6.44
N LEU A 54 27.27 -5.51 -6.64
CA LEU A 54 26.69 -6.74 -6.09
C LEU A 54 27.36 -7.99 -6.66
N ARG A 55 27.67 -8.00 -7.96
CA ARG A 55 28.41 -9.10 -8.61
C ARG A 55 29.85 -9.23 -8.10
N GLU A 56 30.56 -8.13 -7.94
CA GLU A 56 31.91 -8.12 -7.37
C GLU A 56 31.95 -8.69 -5.95
N ARG A 57 30.90 -8.38 -5.15
CA ARG A 57 30.73 -8.92 -3.80
C ARG A 57 30.18 -10.36 -3.78
N GLY A 58 30.08 -11.00 -4.93
CA GLY A 58 29.74 -12.41 -5.07
C GLY A 58 28.25 -12.74 -5.00
N LEU A 59 27.36 -11.75 -5.04
CA LEU A 59 25.92 -12.01 -5.13
C LEU A 59 25.57 -12.59 -6.50
N LYS A 60 24.65 -13.55 -6.49
CA LYS A 60 24.18 -14.27 -7.67
C LYS A 60 22.69 -14.00 -7.90
N GLU A 61 22.21 -14.39 -9.07
CA GLU A 61 20.80 -14.37 -9.41
C GLU A 61 19.96 -15.08 -8.32
N GLY A 62 18.85 -14.46 -7.95
CA GLY A 62 17.95 -14.92 -6.86
C GLY A 62 18.38 -14.51 -5.46
N ASP A 63 19.61 -14.03 -5.26
CA ASP A 63 20.06 -13.54 -3.94
C ASP A 63 19.24 -12.34 -3.50
N ALA A 64 19.00 -12.26 -2.19
CA ALA A 64 18.17 -11.22 -1.60
C ALA A 64 18.98 -9.97 -1.25
N VAL A 65 18.40 -8.83 -1.57
CA VAL A 65 18.88 -7.48 -1.22
C VAL A 65 17.81 -6.80 -0.38
N ALA A 66 18.14 -6.43 0.85
CA ALA A 66 17.29 -5.60 1.69
C ALA A 66 17.56 -4.12 1.44
N LEU A 67 16.48 -3.32 1.37
CA LEU A 67 16.55 -1.88 1.16
C LEU A 67 15.76 -1.15 2.23
N LEU A 68 16.43 -0.53 3.21
CA LEU A 68 15.84 0.30 4.25
C LEU A 68 16.11 1.76 3.89
N CYS A 69 15.21 2.36 3.12
CA CYS A 69 15.40 3.69 2.56
C CYS A 69 14.06 4.44 2.48
N SER A 70 14.08 5.73 2.76
CA SER A 70 12.94 6.63 2.56
C SER A 70 12.69 6.89 1.06
N ASN A 71 11.77 7.79 0.77
CA ASN A 71 11.44 8.20 -0.60
C ASN A 71 12.57 9.06 -1.20
N ARG A 72 13.55 8.40 -1.81
CA ARG A 72 14.78 8.99 -2.36
C ARG A 72 15.14 8.37 -3.71
N ALA A 73 16.00 9.04 -4.45
CA ALA A 73 16.51 8.54 -5.74
C ALA A 73 17.21 7.19 -5.60
N GLU A 74 18.00 6.99 -4.52
CA GLU A 74 18.72 5.74 -4.26
C GLU A 74 17.77 4.54 -4.09
N PHE A 75 16.54 4.75 -3.63
CA PHE A 75 15.53 3.70 -3.60
C PHE A 75 15.26 3.17 -5.02
N VAL A 76 15.09 4.07 -5.99
CA VAL A 76 14.83 3.71 -7.39
C VAL A 76 16.06 3.13 -8.06
N GLU A 77 17.25 3.64 -7.76
CA GLU A 77 18.53 3.15 -8.29
C GLU A 77 18.77 1.68 -7.88
N VAL A 78 18.57 1.34 -6.58
CA VAL A 78 18.72 -0.03 -6.07
C VAL A 78 17.58 -0.94 -6.57
N LEU A 79 16.35 -0.45 -6.65
CA LEU A 79 15.23 -1.20 -7.25
C LEU A 79 15.52 -1.56 -8.72
N ALA A 80 15.97 -0.59 -9.51
CA ALA A 80 16.32 -0.80 -10.92
C ALA A 80 17.48 -1.78 -11.07
N ALA A 81 18.49 -1.70 -10.19
CA ALA A 81 19.61 -2.64 -10.15
C ALA A 81 19.15 -4.06 -9.85
N CYS A 82 18.31 -4.25 -8.82
CA CYS A 82 17.79 -5.57 -8.48
C CYS A 82 16.96 -6.15 -9.62
N ARG A 83 16.13 -5.32 -10.28
CA ARG A 83 15.31 -5.78 -11.41
C ARG A 83 16.14 -6.26 -12.59
N ARG A 84 17.23 -5.57 -12.97
CA ARG A 84 18.06 -5.96 -14.13
C ARG A 84 19.16 -6.96 -13.80
N GLY A 85 19.55 -7.05 -12.52
CA GLY A 85 20.61 -7.94 -12.06
C GLY A 85 20.14 -9.32 -11.58
N GLY A 86 18.82 -9.61 -11.66
CA GLY A 86 18.27 -10.90 -11.22
C GLY A 86 18.10 -11.04 -9.71
N TYR A 87 18.21 -9.97 -8.92
CA TYR A 87 18.15 -10.04 -7.46
C TYR A 87 16.73 -9.96 -6.93
N ARG A 88 16.49 -10.50 -5.73
CA ARG A 88 15.23 -10.38 -5.01
C ARG A 88 15.31 -9.19 -4.05
N LEU A 89 14.60 -8.10 -4.41
CA LEU A 89 14.51 -6.91 -3.56
C LEU A 89 13.48 -7.11 -2.46
N THR A 90 13.87 -6.81 -1.21
CA THR A 90 12.97 -6.67 -0.06
C THR A 90 13.06 -5.24 0.48
N PRO A 91 12.10 -4.36 0.12
CA PRO A 91 11.98 -3.07 0.77
C PRO A 91 11.58 -3.22 2.22
N VAL A 92 12.32 -2.57 3.12
CA VAL A 92 12.10 -2.61 4.57
C VAL A 92 11.52 -1.28 5.03
N ASN A 93 10.43 -1.34 5.77
CA ASN A 93 9.83 -0.16 6.37
C ASN A 93 10.78 0.49 7.39
N TRP A 94 11.20 1.70 7.12
CA TRP A 94 12.14 2.44 7.96
C TRP A 94 11.53 3.01 9.27
N HIS A 95 10.21 2.91 9.44
CA HIS A 95 9.52 3.23 10.69
C HIS A 95 9.49 2.08 11.72
N LEU A 96 9.98 0.90 11.33
CA LEU A 96 10.00 -0.25 12.22
C LEU A 96 10.99 -0.05 13.38
N SER A 97 10.70 -0.74 14.49
CA SER A 97 11.69 -0.91 15.55
C SER A 97 12.92 -1.70 15.07
N VAL A 98 14.00 -1.65 15.84
CA VAL A 98 15.23 -2.41 15.53
C VAL A 98 14.93 -3.90 15.41
N ASP A 99 14.17 -4.47 16.34
CA ASP A 99 13.86 -5.91 16.37
C ASP A 99 12.99 -6.34 15.19
N GLU A 100 12.03 -5.51 14.77
CA GLU A 100 11.18 -5.80 13.61
C GLU A 100 11.97 -5.73 12.30
N ALA A 101 12.84 -4.74 12.13
CA ALA A 101 13.71 -4.62 10.97
C ALA A 101 14.73 -5.76 10.92
N GLU A 102 15.35 -6.10 12.07
CA GLU A 102 16.24 -7.25 12.22
C GLU A 102 15.56 -8.54 11.77
N TYR A 103 14.32 -8.77 12.25
CA TYR A 103 13.55 -9.94 11.84
C TYR A 103 13.37 -10.00 10.32
N ILE A 104 12.92 -8.93 9.67
CA ILE A 104 12.66 -8.91 8.23
C ILE A 104 13.95 -9.13 7.42
N ILE A 105 15.04 -8.43 7.77
CA ILE A 105 16.31 -8.53 7.06
C ILE A 105 16.89 -9.96 7.16
N ASN A 106 16.73 -10.60 8.32
CA ASN A 106 17.17 -11.97 8.53
C ASN A 106 16.23 -12.99 7.85
N ASP A 107 14.92 -12.82 7.98
CA ASP A 107 13.94 -13.74 7.42
C ASP A 107 13.94 -13.75 5.89
N CYS A 108 14.20 -12.61 5.24
CA CYS A 108 14.30 -12.53 3.79
C CYS A 108 15.63 -13.07 3.21
N ASP A 109 16.53 -13.59 4.05
CA ASP A 109 17.86 -14.08 3.66
C ASP A 109 18.71 -13.04 2.91
N ALA A 110 18.64 -11.78 3.33
CA ALA A 110 19.39 -10.71 2.70
C ALA A 110 20.91 -10.94 2.77
N LYS A 111 21.59 -10.92 1.64
CA LYS A 111 23.07 -10.92 1.53
C LYS A 111 23.66 -9.52 1.47
N ALA A 112 22.90 -8.56 0.95
CA ALA A 112 23.24 -7.15 0.95
C ALA A 112 22.14 -6.32 1.61
N LEU A 113 22.55 -5.28 2.35
CA LEU A 113 21.68 -4.28 2.95
C LEU A 113 22.10 -2.90 2.48
N PHE A 114 21.23 -2.24 1.75
CA PHE A 114 21.32 -0.81 1.47
C PHE A 114 20.44 -0.08 2.48
N ALA A 115 21.03 0.83 3.26
CA ALA A 115 20.28 1.42 4.34
C ALA A 115 20.59 2.90 4.56
N GLU A 116 19.55 3.68 4.77
CA GLU A 116 19.66 5.07 5.20
C GLU A 116 20.00 5.10 6.69
N THR A 117 21.25 5.43 6.99
CA THR A 117 21.88 5.25 8.30
C THR A 117 21.40 6.22 9.39
N ARG A 118 20.59 7.21 9.05
CA ARG A 118 19.89 8.06 10.05
C ARG A 118 18.86 7.29 10.88
N TYR A 119 18.44 6.09 10.44
CA TYR A 119 17.47 5.27 11.17
C TYR A 119 18.16 4.22 12.04
N ALA A 120 17.78 4.16 13.32
CA ALA A 120 18.32 3.18 14.27
C ALA A 120 18.08 1.73 13.81
N ALA A 121 16.96 1.46 13.18
CA ALA A 121 16.64 0.16 12.58
C ALA A 121 17.67 -0.30 11.55
N ALA A 122 18.34 0.63 10.85
CA ALA A 122 19.40 0.31 9.90
C ALA A 122 20.71 -0.08 10.58
N THR A 123 21.14 0.69 11.59
CA THR A 123 22.48 0.61 12.15
C THR A 123 22.60 -0.33 13.33
N GLN A 124 21.52 -0.58 14.08
CA GLN A 124 21.52 -1.40 15.29
C GLN A 124 21.03 -2.84 15.08
N ALA A 125 20.37 -3.15 13.96
CA ALA A 125 19.88 -4.50 13.66
C ALA A 125 21.05 -5.49 13.49
N LYS A 126 20.95 -6.64 14.15
CA LYS A 126 21.91 -7.74 14.05
C LYS A 126 21.59 -8.61 12.85
N THR A 127 22.37 -8.47 11.79
CA THR A 127 22.17 -9.12 10.49
C THR A 127 23.40 -9.92 10.09
N PRO A 128 23.69 -11.06 10.76
CA PRO A 128 24.97 -11.79 10.61
C PRO A 128 25.17 -12.39 9.23
N GLN A 129 24.09 -12.68 8.47
CA GLN A 129 24.17 -13.22 7.11
C GLN A 129 24.39 -12.14 6.04
N VAL A 130 24.25 -10.86 6.38
CA VAL A 130 24.50 -9.75 5.46
C VAL A 130 26.00 -9.54 5.31
N THR A 131 26.52 -9.82 4.13
CA THR A 131 27.97 -9.72 3.82
C THR A 131 28.36 -8.35 3.28
N LEU A 132 27.39 -7.59 2.75
CA LEU A 132 27.58 -6.22 2.24
C LEU A 132 26.58 -5.28 2.90
N LYS A 133 27.08 -4.26 3.61
CA LYS A 133 26.28 -3.18 4.18
C LYS A 133 26.69 -1.86 3.54
N VAL A 134 25.73 -1.19 2.90
CA VAL A 134 25.95 0.07 2.18
C VAL A 134 25.15 1.19 2.84
N SER A 135 25.82 2.28 3.23
CA SER A 135 25.17 3.46 3.80
C SER A 135 24.66 4.39 2.72
N ILE A 136 23.40 4.75 2.81
CA ILE A 136 22.76 5.82 2.04
C ILE A 136 22.68 7.05 2.95
N GLY A 137 23.12 8.21 2.48
CA GLY A 137 23.23 9.43 3.27
C GLY A 137 24.51 9.46 4.09
N ASP A 138 24.40 9.48 5.42
CA ASP A 138 25.53 9.62 6.32
C ASP A 138 26.37 8.34 6.44
N ASP A 139 27.65 8.50 6.73
CA ASP A 139 28.54 7.38 7.01
C ASP A 139 28.18 6.73 8.36
N ALA A 140 28.31 5.40 8.44
CA ALA A 140 28.07 4.67 9.68
C ALA A 140 29.10 3.53 9.86
N PRO A 141 29.50 3.22 11.11
CA PRO A 141 30.41 2.12 11.38
C PRO A 141 29.87 0.78 10.83
N GLY A 142 30.71 0.05 10.10
CA GLY A 142 30.34 -1.24 9.51
C GLY A 142 29.56 -1.14 8.19
N PHE A 143 29.38 0.06 7.67
CA PHE A 143 28.79 0.31 6.36
C PHE A 143 29.82 0.94 5.42
N GLU A 144 29.69 0.65 4.14
CA GLU A 144 30.47 1.28 3.07
C GLU A 144 29.62 2.38 2.39
N PRO A 145 30.17 3.59 2.21
CA PRO A 145 29.38 4.72 1.68
C PRO A 145 28.94 4.50 0.22
N TYR A 146 27.65 4.64 -0.06
CA TYR A 146 27.00 4.41 -1.37
C TYR A 146 27.72 5.14 -2.51
N ALA A 147 27.84 6.46 -2.41
CA ALA A 147 28.41 7.28 -3.48
C ALA A 147 29.89 6.93 -3.77
N LYS A 148 30.67 6.61 -2.71
CA LYS A 148 32.07 6.22 -2.86
C LYS A 148 32.22 4.86 -3.53
N LEU A 149 31.32 3.91 -3.21
CA LEU A 149 31.35 2.58 -3.84
C LEU A 149 30.99 2.67 -5.32
N LEU A 150 29.88 3.36 -5.64
CA LEU A 150 29.41 3.45 -7.01
C LEU A 150 30.44 4.11 -7.93
N GLY A 151 31.14 5.12 -7.47
CA GLY A 151 32.19 5.81 -8.23
C GLY A 151 33.36 4.91 -8.67
N GLN A 152 33.45 3.67 -8.19
CA GLN A 152 34.46 2.69 -8.59
C GLN A 152 34.06 1.85 -9.82
N PHE A 153 32.78 1.91 -10.23
CA PHE A 153 32.23 1.07 -11.29
C PHE A 153 31.79 1.89 -12.51
N ASP A 154 31.90 1.28 -13.66
CA ASP A 154 31.36 1.82 -14.90
C ASP A 154 29.82 1.87 -14.87
N GLY A 155 29.25 2.99 -15.32
CA GLY A 155 27.80 3.19 -15.46
C GLY A 155 27.20 2.67 -16.77
N ALA A 156 28.00 2.18 -17.69
CA ALA A 156 27.49 1.65 -18.97
C ALA A 156 26.51 0.48 -18.76
N ASP A 157 25.60 0.27 -19.69
CA ASP A 157 24.60 -0.80 -19.61
C ASP A 157 25.25 -2.17 -19.46
N ILE A 158 24.66 -3.01 -18.60
CA ILE A 158 25.06 -4.42 -18.49
C ILE A 158 24.59 -5.18 -19.74
N THR A 159 25.39 -6.17 -20.16
CA THR A 159 25.13 -6.93 -21.40
C THR A 159 24.28 -8.17 -21.21
N ASP A 160 24.09 -8.60 -19.96
CA ASP A 160 23.45 -9.85 -19.56
C ASP A 160 22.37 -9.60 -18.47
N PRO A 161 21.34 -8.78 -18.75
CA PRO A 161 20.31 -8.50 -17.76
C PRO A 161 19.43 -9.73 -17.51
N THR A 162 19.13 -9.95 -16.22
CA THR A 162 18.20 -10.98 -15.76
C THR A 162 17.15 -10.35 -14.89
N VAL A 163 15.86 -10.67 -15.14
CA VAL A 163 14.77 -10.08 -14.36
C VAL A 163 14.77 -10.57 -12.93
N GLY A 164 14.91 -9.63 -12.00
CA GLY A 164 14.77 -9.87 -10.57
C GLY A 164 13.33 -9.84 -10.10
N SER A 165 13.15 -10.24 -8.84
CA SER A 165 11.86 -10.32 -8.17
C SER A 165 11.75 -9.33 -7.00
N GLN A 166 10.55 -9.24 -6.41
CA GLN A 166 10.29 -8.47 -5.20
C GLN A 166 9.63 -9.35 -4.16
N MET A 167 9.96 -9.13 -2.90
CA MET A 167 9.29 -9.74 -1.77
C MET A 167 8.90 -8.66 -0.77
N LEU A 168 7.61 -8.51 -0.54
CA LEU A 168 7.07 -7.48 0.34
C LEU A 168 6.64 -8.11 1.66
N TYR A 169 6.92 -7.41 2.76
CA TYR A 169 6.46 -7.84 4.07
C TYR A 169 5.15 -7.14 4.45
N THR A 170 4.16 -7.93 4.87
CA THR A 170 2.88 -7.42 5.37
C THR A 170 2.77 -7.61 6.88
N SER A 171 2.09 -6.68 7.56
CA SER A 171 1.75 -6.85 8.98
C SER A 171 0.76 -8.01 9.11
N GLY A 172 1.25 -9.19 9.46
CA GLY A 172 0.39 -10.35 9.65
C GLY A 172 -0.59 -10.18 10.81
N THR A 173 -1.81 -10.70 10.67
CA THR A 173 -2.81 -10.78 11.76
C THR A 173 -2.30 -11.52 13.00
N THR A 174 -1.26 -12.34 12.87
CA THR A 174 -0.68 -13.20 13.92
C THR A 174 0.54 -12.61 14.64
N GLY A 175 0.90 -11.34 14.41
CA GLY A 175 1.93 -10.61 15.17
C GLY A 175 3.26 -10.40 14.49
N ARG A 176 3.80 -11.35 13.69
CA ARG A 176 5.04 -11.14 12.94
C ARG A 176 4.78 -10.80 11.47
N PRO A 177 5.55 -9.89 10.86
CA PRO A 177 5.47 -9.61 9.43
C PRO A 177 5.71 -10.87 8.59
N LYS A 178 5.05 -10.96 7.43
CA LYS A 178 5.15 -12.11 6.52
C LYS A 178 5.64 -11.66 5.17
N GLY A 179 6.63 -12.35 4.63
CA GLY A 179 7.11 -12.14 3.27
C GLY A 179 6.10 -12.70 2.26
N VAL A 180 5.54 -11.84 1.44
CA VAL A 180 4.73 -12.23 0.28
C VAL A 180 5.67 -12.30 -0.92
N TYR A 181 5.97 -13.52 -1.35
CA TYR A 181 6.91 -13.75 -2.44
C TYR A 181 6.20 -14.14 -3.73
N ARG A 182 6.62 -13.52 -4.81
CA ARG A 182 6.19 -13.85 -6.18
C ARG A 182 7.40 -14.03 -7.06
N ARG A 183 7.52 -15.20 -7.67
CA ARG A 183 8.65 -15.51 -8.56
C ARG A 183 8.68 -14.67 -9.82
N ASN A 184 7.51 -14.28 -10.32
CA ASN A 184 7.38 -13.46 -11.52
C ASN A 184 6.51 -12.24 -11.24
N THR A 185 7.06 -11.05 -11.40
CA THR A 185 6.35 -9.77 -11.25
C THR A 185 6.12 -9.08 -12.60
N ALA A 186 6.53 -9.69 -13.72
CA ALA A 186 6.42 -9.09 -15.04
C ALA A 186 4.97 -8.89 -15.55
N GLY A 187 4.00 -9.55 -14.92
CA GLY A 187 2.58 -9.48 -15.29
C GLY A 187 1.76 -8.40 -14.60
N LEU A 188 2.34 -7.61 -13.70
CA LEU A 188 1.66 -6.45 -13.08
C LEU A 188 1.70 -5.23 -14.02
N MET A 189 1.18 -5.39 -15.23
CA MET A 189 0.95 -4.25 -16.12
C MET A 189 -0.21 -3.44 -15.54
N LEU A 190 0.10 -2.22 -15.15
CA LEU A 190 -0.88 -1.23 -14.70
C LEU A 190 -1.79 -0.90 -15.89
N ALA A 191 -3.09 -0.98 -15.67
CA ALA A 191 -4.12 -0.79 -16.70
C ALA A 191 -4.19 0.65 -17.25
N ASN A 192 -3.33 1.55 -16.79
CA ASN A 192 -3.39 2.95 -17.15
C ASN A 192 -2.09 3.43 -17.79
N VAL A 193 -2.16 3.71 -19.08
CA VAL A 193 -1.06 4.25 -19.87
C VAL A 193 -0.84 5.72 -19.48
N ALA A 194 0.40 6.08 -19.15
CA ALA A 194 0.77 7.46 -18.92
C ALA A 194 0.98 8.21 -20.25
N GLU A 195 0.62 9.49 -20.24
CA GLU A 195 0.95 10.40 -21.33
C GLU A 195 2.41 10.87 -21.22
N PRO A 196 3.07 11.24 -22.33
CA PRO A 196 4.49 11.63 -22.33
C PRO A 196 4.84 12.86 -21.46
N ASP A 197 3.85 13.68 -21.14
CA ASP A 197 3.96 14.87 -20.30
C ASP A 197 3.45 14.67 -18.87
N ASP A 198 3.12 13.42 -18.50
CA ASP A 198 2.72 13.11 -17.14
C ASP A 198 3.86 13.29 -16.14
N VAL A 199 3.50 13.69 -14.93
CA VAL A 199 4.37 13.80 -13.75
C VAL A 199 3.69 13.05 -12.61
N GLN A 200 4.38 12.05 -12.09
CA GLN A 200 3.88 11.21 -10.98
C GLN A 200 4.30 11.79 -9.64
N LEU A 201 3.36 11.90 -8.70
CA LEU A 201 3.66 12.16 -7.29
C LEU A 201 3.57 10.85 -6.49
N CYS A 202 4.64 10.49 -5.79
CA CYS A 202 4.64 9.43 -4.79
C CYS A 202 4.47 10.06 -3.39
N ALA A 203 3.23 10.09 -2.94
CA ALA A 203 2.86 10.67 -1.65
C ALA A 203 2.94 9.68 -0.49
N GLY A 204 2.88 8.39 -0.79
CA GLY A 204 3.03 7.30 0.18
C GLY A 204 4.45 6.75 0.22
N PRO A 205 4.78 5.90 1.22
CA PRO A 205 6.12 5.34 1.34
C PRO A 205 6.37 4.27 0.27
N ALA A 206 7.45 4.43 -0.50
CA ALA A 206 7.81 3.57 -1.64
C ALA A 206 8.06 2.09 -1.28
N TYR A 207 8.30 1.77 0.00
CA TYR A 207 8.43 0.38 0.44
C TYR A 207 7.10 -0.38 0.54
N HIS A 208 5.93 0.29 0.46
CA HIS A 208 4.63 -0.37 0.43
C HIS A 208 4.23 -0.77 -1.00
N ALA A 209 3.45 -1.84 -1.09
CA ALA A 209 3.03 -2.44 -2.35
C ALA A 209 2.38 -1.44 -3.32
N ALA A 210 1.49 -0.59 -2.85
CA ALA A 210 0.72 0.32 -3.71
C ALA A 210 1.56 1.50 -4.23
N PRO A 211 2.25 2.32 -3.40
CA PRO A 211 3.15 3.34 -3.92
C PRO A 211 4.27 2.76 -4.78
N LEU A 212 4.81 1.59 -4.41
CA LEU A 212 5.81 0.91 -5.23
C LEU A 212 5.28 0.55 -6.63
N ALA A 213 4.04 0.05 -6.71
CA ALA A 213 3.45 -0.36 -7.98
C ALA A 213 2.91 0.83 -8.79
N PHE A 214 2.07 1.68 -8.16
CA PHE A 214 1.33 2.73 -8.86
C PHE A 214 2.17 4.00 -9.10
N ASP A 215 3.12 4.30 -8.23
CA ASP A 215 3.94 5.51 -8.38
C ASP A 215 5.33 5.15 -8.94
N VAL A 216 6.13 4.35 -8.23
CA VAL A 216 7.53 4.11 -8.58
C VAL A 216 7.65 3.25 -9.85
N ALA A 217 7.05 2.05 -9.86
CA ALA A 217 7.17 1.13 -10.99
C ALA A 217 6.48 1.69 -12.24
N SER A 218 5.35 2.39 -12.08
CA SER A 218 4.67 3.07 -13.18
C SER A 218 5.57 4.11 -13.84
N SER A 219 6.20 4.99 -13.05
CA SER A 219 7.14 5.99 -13.58
C SER A 219 8.33 5.37 -14.29
N MET A 220 8.88 4.27 -13.71
CA MET A 220 9.99 3.53 -14.34
C MET A 220 9.61 2.93 -15.69
N LEU A 221 8.41 2.37 -15.80
CA LEU A 221 7.94 1.73 -17.03
C LEU A 221 7.59 2.76 -18.11
N MET A 222 6.97 3.87 -17.73
CA MET A 222 6.45 4.87 -18.66
C MET A 222 7.47 5.96 -18.99
N GLY A 223 8.58 6.08 -18.27
CA GLY A 223 9.61 7.09 -18.48
C GLY A 223 9.14 8.51 -18.17
N ILE A 224 8.29 8.64 -17.16
CA ILE A 224 7.77 9.91 -16.68
C ILE A 224 8.48 10.33 -15.39
N PRO A 225 8.63 11.64 -15.12
CA PRO A 225 9.19 12.15 -13.88
C PRO A 225 8.42 11.69 -12.65
N LEU A 226 9.15 11.37 -11.58
CA LEU A 226 8.63 11.00 -10.27
C LEU A 226 9.03 12.07 -9.25
N VAL A 227 8.05 12.60 -8.53
CA VAL A 227 8.24 13.52 -7.41
C VAL A 227 8.01 12.76 -6.12
N PHE A 228 9.00 12.70 -5.25
CA PHE A 228 8.90 12.12 -3.91
C PHE A 228 8.64 13.20 -2.86
N ILE A 229 7.86 12.85 -1.84
CA ILE A 229 7.80 13.60 -0.59
C ILE A 229 8.33 12.74 0.56
N ASP A 230 8.96 13.36 1.55
CA ASP A 230 9.49 12.65 2.73
C ASP A 230 8.38 12.42 3.76
N ARG A 231 7.55 13.42 3.99
CA ARG A 231 6.42 13.39 4.94
C ARG A 231 5.19 14.02 4.34
N TRP A 232 4.04 13.49 4.74
CA TRP A 232 2.77 14.09 4.38
C TRP A 232 2.59 15.44 5.10
N ASP A 233 2.37 16.46 4.30
CA ASP A 233 1.86 17.76 4.70
C ASP A 233 0.81 18.20 3.68
N SER A 234 -0.43 18.40 4.11
CA SER A 234 -1.56 18.63 3.19
C SER A 234 -1.41 19.90 2.35
N GLU A 235 -0.99 21.03 2.94
CA GLU A 235 -0.73 22.26 2.18
C GLU A 235 0.51 22.12 1.31
N GLY A 236 1.58 21.47 1.84
CA GLY A 236 2.80 21.18 1.11
C GLY A 236 2.56 20.33 -0.14
N VAL A 237 1.66 19.35 -0.09
CA VAL A 237 1.28 18.54 -1.25
C VAL A 237 0.59 19.38 -2.32
N LEU A 238 -0.32 20.29 -1.97
CA LEU A 238 -0.95 21.18 -2.95
C LEU A 238 0.09 22.08 -3.64
N LYS A 239 1.06 22.61 -2.87
CA LYS A 239 2.17 23.39 -3.42
C LYS A 239 3.06 22.56 -4.36
N ILE A 240 3.31 21.30 -4.06
CA ILE A 240 4.07 20.37 -4.91
C ILE A 240 3.32 20.12 -6.21
N ILE A 241 2.01 19.85 -6.14
CA ILE A 241 1.17 19.66 -7.32
C ILE A 241 1.27 20.87 -8.26
N GLU A 242 1.13 22.07 -7.73
CA GLU A 242 1.26 23.31 -8.50
C GLU A 242 2.66 23.51 -9.08
N THR A 243 3.71 23.31 -8.25
CA THR A 243 5.10 23.58 -8.61
C THR A 243 5.61 22.66 -9.71
N TYR A 244 5.34 21.36 -9.59
CA TYR A 244 5.82 20.36 -10.52
C TYR A 244 4.79 19.99 -11.60
N LYS A 245 3.62 20.64 -11.59
CA LYS A 245 2.50 20.30 -12.49
C LYS A 245 2.20 18.81 -12.48
N VAL A 246 2.08 18.28 -11.25
CA VAL A 246 1.75 16.87 -11.04
C VAL A 246 0.44 16.52 -11.72
N THR A 247 0.44 15.43 -12.48
CA THR A 247 -0.74 14.97 -13.22
C THR A 247 -1.34 13.69 -12.65
N ARG A 248 -0.52 12.91 -11.91
CA ARG A 248 -0.90 11.57 -11.42
C ARG A 248 -0.41 11.35 -10.00
N SER A 249 -1.20 10.63 -9.19
CA SER A 249 -0.77 10.21 -7.85
C SER A 249 -1.56 9.00 -7.36
N HIS A 250 -0.92 8.17 -6.54
CA HIS A 250 -1.61 7.23 -5.67
C HIS A 250 -1.79 7.88 -4.29
N LEU A 251 -3.03 7.93 -3.82
CA LEU A 251 -3.38 8.46 -2.51
C LEU A 251 -4.14 7.40 -1.69
N VAL A 252 -4.23 7.58 -0.40
CA VAL A 252 -5.04 6.74 0.49
C VAL A 252 -6.16 7.56 1.14
N PRO A 253 -7.28 6.98 1.57
CA PRO A 253 -8.45 7.70 2.04
C PRO A 253 -8.18 8.74 3.13
N ILE A 254 -7.28 8.49 4.08
CA ILE A 254 -6.91 9.49 5.10
C ILE A 254 -6.24 10.74 4.49
N MET A 255 -5.54 10.59 3.36
CA MET A 255 -4.98 11.75 2.66
C MET A 255 -6.07 12.61 2.04
N PHE A 256 -7.13 11.99 1.50
CA PHE A 256 -8.32 12.71 1.04
C PHE A 256 -8.96 13.53 2.16
N GLN A 257 -9.21 12.88 3.30
CA GLN A 257 -9.79 13.54 4.46
C GLN A 257 -8.94 14.72 4.94
N ARG A 258 -7.62 14.54 5.04
CA ARG A 258 -6.68 15.60 5.43
C ARG A 258 -6.64 16.77 4.44
N LEU A 259 -6.77 16.51 3.15
CA LEU A 259 -6.89 17.55 2.12
C LEU A 259 -8.22 18.30 2.23
N LEU A 260 -9.32 17.60 2.42
CA LEU A 260 -10.65 18.19 2.58
C LEU A 260 -10.78 19.00 3.87
N ASN A 261 -10.07 18.61 4.93
CA ASN A 261 -10.03 19.34 6.20
C ASN A 261 -9.22 20.65 6.17
N LEU A 262 -8.45 20.90 5.10
CA LEU A 262 -7.84 22.21 4.91
C LEU A 262 -8.94 23.28 4.71
N PRO A 263 -8.78 24.48 5.29
CA PRO A 263 -9.67 25.60 5.01
C PRO A 263 -9.82 25.85 3.50
N GLU A 264 -11.02 26.23 3.08
CA GLU A 264 -11.34 26.39 1.66
C GLU A 264 -10.47 27.45 0.97
N ASP A 265 -10.13 28.52 1.67
CA ASP A 265 -9.23 29.57 1.19
C ASP A 265 -7.80 29.04 0.99
N VAL A 266 -7.33 28.12 1.82
CA VAL A 266 -6.04 27.44 1.64
C VAL A 266 -6.10 26.52 0.42
N ARG A 267 -7.16 25.73 0.25
CA ARG A 267 -7.33 24.85 -0.92
C ARG A 267 -7.37 25.62 -2.23
N LYS A 268 -8.04 26.78 -2.25
CA LYS A 268 -8.17 27.66 -3.42
C LYS A 268 -6.90 28.45 -3.76
N LYS A 269 -5.92 28.50 -2.87
CA LYS A 269 -4.65 29.21 -3.07
C LYS A 269 -3.76 28.54 -4.11
N TYR A 270 -3.89 27.23 -4.29
CA TYR A 270 -3.04 26.42 -5.15
C TYR A 270 -3.77 25.92 -6.39
N ASP A 271 -3.10 26.00 -7.53
CA ASP A 271 -3.59 25.45 -8.81
C ASP A 271 -3.33 23.94 -8.89
N VAL A 272 -4.38 23.14 -8.74
CA VAL A 272 -4.35 21.69 -8.87
C VAL A 272 -4.91 21.20 -10.20
N SER A 273 -5.17 22.08 -11.16
CA SER A 273 -5.80 21.75 -12.46
C SER A 273 -4.93 20.88 -13.37
N SER A 274 -3.66 20.70 -13.05
CA SER A 274 -2.78 19.76 -13.75
C SER A 274 -3.13 18.29 -13.47
N LEU A 275 -3.83 17.98 -12.39
CA LEU A 275 -4.21 16.60 -12.04
C LEU A 275 -5.14 16.03 -13.11
N ARG A 276 -4.80 14.82 -13.59
CA ARG A 276 -5.56 14.06 -14.60
C ARG A 276 -5.96 12.67 -14.12
N TYR A 277 -5.22 12.11 -13.16
CA TYR A 277 -5.45 10.77 -12.67
C TYR A 277 -5.02 10.61 -11.23
N ILE A 278 -5.97 10.28 -10.37
CA ILE A 278 -5.71 9.86 -9.00
C ILE A 278 -6.22 8.44 -8.85
N ILE A 279 -5.37 7.55 -8.31
CA ILE A 279 -5.81 6.22 -7.91
C ILE A 279 -5.71 6.08 -6.41
N HIS A 280 -6.75 5.53 -5.78
CA HIS A 280 -6.74 5.30 -4.34
C HIS A 280 -7.20 3.88 -3.98
N GLY A 281 -6.87 3.46 -2.78
CA GLY A 281 -7.25 2.16 -2.23
C GLY A 281 -6.48 1.87 -0.96
N ALA A 282 -6.14 0.61 -0.72
CA ALA A 282 -5.41 0.12 0.45
C ALA A 282 -6.18 0.22 1.78
N ALA A 283 -7.22 1.04 1.88
CA ALA A 283 -8.13 1.15 3.02
C ALA A 283 -9.55 1.48 2.52
N PRO A 284 -10.61 1.20 3.29
CA PRO A 284 -11.95 1.65 2.98
C PRO A 284 -12.01 3.18 2.88
N CYS A 285 -12.73 3.67 1.88
CA CYS A 285 -12.96 5.09 1.67
C CYS A 285 -14.43 5.42 1.95
N PRO A 286 -14.75 6.28 2.93
CA PRO A 286 -16.12 6.71 3.15
C PRO A 286 -16.68 7.35 1.86
N PRO A 287 -17.91 6.98 1.44
CA PRO A 287 -18.50 7.49 0.20
C PRO A 287 -18.54 9.02 0.14
N GLU A 288 -18.81 9.68 1.25
CA GLU A 288 -18.88 11.14 1.36
C GLU A 288 -17.52 11.78 1.10
N VAL A 289 -16.44 11.19 1.61
CA VAL A 289 -15.07 11.67 1.42
C VAL A 289 -14.68 11.56 -0.05
N LYS A 290 -14.95 10.41 -0.68
CA LYS A 290 -14.65 10.22 -2.11
C LYS A 290 -15.48 11.15 -2.98
N LYS A 291 -16.77 11.30 -2.67
CA LYS A 291 -17.65 12.24 -3.39
C LYS A 291 -17.14 13.67 -3.27
N ALA A 292 -16.79 14.14 -2.08
CA ALA A 292 -16.29 15.49 -1.86
C ALA A 292 -14.97 15.74 -2.62
N MET A 293 -14.10 14.74 -2.72
CA MET A 293 -12.90 14.83 -3.56
C MET A 293 -13.24 14.92 -5.04
N ILE A 294 -14.18 14.11 -5.55
CA ILE A 294 -14.63 14.18 -6.95
C ILE A 294 -15.24 15.55 -7.24
N ASP A 295 -16.06 16.10 -6.33
CA ASP A 295 -16.66 17.42 -6.48
C ASP A 295 -15.60 18.54 -6.53
N TRP A 296 -14.45 18.37 -5.87
CA TRP A 296 -13.38 19.32 -5.84
C TRP A 296 -12.43 19.23 -7.06
N VAL A 297 -11.89 18.03 -7.34
CA VAL A 297 -10.84 17.88 -8.37
C VAL A 297 -11.38 17.31 -9.69
N GLY A 298 -12.67 17.00 -9.78
CA GLY A 298 -13.29 16.41 -10.96
C GLY A 298 -13.28 14.87 -10.95
N PRO A 299 -13.87 14.23 -11.99
CA PRO A 299 -14.04 12.78 -12.09
C PRO A 299 -12.75 12.04 -12.50
N ILE A 300 -11.63 12.37 -11.86
CA ILE A 300 -10.30 11.80 -12.13
C ILE A 300 -9.87 10.76 -11.08
N ILE A 301 -10.74 10.47 -10.11
CA ILE A 301 -10.44 9.60 -8.96
C ILE A 301 -10.89 8.17 -9.28
N ASN A 302 -9.93 7.28 -9.34
CA ASN A 302 -10.15 5.85 -9.53
C ASN A 302 -9.88 5.10 -8.23
N GLU A 303 -10.61 4.02 -7.99
CA GLU A 303 -10.39 3.17 -6.81
C GLU A 303 -9.97 1.78 -7.26
N TYR A 304 -8.98 1.20 -6.58
CA TYR A 304 -8.59 -0.18 -6.75
C TYR A 304 -8.83 -0.98 -5.47
N TYR A 305 -9.09 -2.27 -5.65
CA TYR A 305 -9.10 -3.22 -4.55
C TYR A 305 -8.16 -4.39 -4.84
N ALA A 306 -7.15 -4.57 -3.98
CA ALA A 306 -6.19 -5.66 -4.03
C ALA A 306 -5.45 -5.81 -2.69
N GLY A 307 -4.82 -6.97 -2.47
CA GLY A 307 -3.84 -7.20 -1.41
C GLY A 307 -2.40 -7.26 -1.95
N SER A 308 -1.44 -7.34 -1.04
CA SER A 308 -0.03 -7.60 -1.42
C SER A 308 0.14 -8.97 -2.06
N GLU A 309 -0.71 -9.93 -1.68
CA GLU A 309 -0.82 -11.27 -2.24
C GLU A 309 -1.39 -11.27 -3.65
N GLY A 310 -2.04 -10.20 -4.05
CA GLY A 310 -2.73 -10.05 -5.33
C GLY A 310 -4.16 -9.60 -5.15
N GLY A 311 -4.93 -9.87 -6.14
CA GLY A 311 -6.33 -9.55 -6.29
C GLY A 311 -6.73 -9.80 -7.72
N ALA A 312 -8.02 -9.71 -8.00
CA ALA A 312 -8.53 -9.99 -9.34
C ALA A 312 -8.50 -8.77 -10.29
N GLY A 313 -7.89 -7.66 -9.88
CA GLY A 313 -7.79 -6.46 -10.72
C GLY A 313 -9.03 -5.57 -10.70
N PHE A 314 -9.68 -5.45 -9.54
CA PHE A 314 -10.77 -4.49 -9.37
C PHE A 314 -10.27 -3.07 -9.50
N ILE A 315 -10.86 -2.32 -10.41
CA ILE A 315 -10.68 -0.88 -10.58
C ILE A 315 -12.05 -0.30 -10.96
N VAL A 316 -12.41 0.83 -10.36
CA VAL A 316 -13.64 1.56 -10.67
C VAL A 316 -13.34 3.03 -10.91
N SER A 317 -13.85 3.60 -12.00
CA SER A 317 -13.72 5.02 -12.32
C SER A 317 -14.63 5.90 -11.45
N SER A 318 -14.39 7.20 -11.46
CA SER A 318 -15.28 8.16 -10.78
C SER A 318 -16.70 8.10 -11.34
N GLU A 319 -16.85 8.06 -12.65
CA GLU A 319 -18.15 8.04 -13.32
C GLU A 319 -18.94 6.78 -12.95
N GLU A 320 -18.29 5.63 -13.01
CA GLU A 320 -18.90 4.35 -12.63
C GLU A 320 -19.24 4.32 -11.14
N TRP A 321 -18.31 4.77 -10.29
CA TRP A 321 -18.51 4.82 -8.85
C TRP A 321 -19.68 5.74 -8.43
N LEU A 322 -19.88 6.88 -9.12
CA LEU A 322 -20.99 7.79 -8.84
C LEU A 322 -22.37 7.15 -9.10
N THR A 323 -22.44 6.12 -9.93
CA THR A 323 -23.69 5.34 -10.14
C THR A 323 -23.88 4.25 -9.09
N LYS A 324 -22.79 3.79 -8.46
CA LYS A 324 -22.75 2.70 -7.46
C LYS A 324 -21.85 3.08 -6.28
N PRO A 325 -22.20 4.09 -5.47
CA PRO A 325 -21.35 4.55 -4.37
C PRO A 325 -21.01 3.44 -3.36
N GLY A 326 -19.74 3.35 -2.97
CA GLY A 326 -19.24 2.33 -2.04
C GLY A 326 -18.77 1.03 -2.69
N THR A 327 -18.96 0.85 -3.99
CA THR A 327 -18.38 -0.29 -4.70
C THR A 327 -16.87 -0.15 -4.90
N VAL A 328 -16.17 -1.28 -4.94
CA VAL A 328 -14.76 -1.36 -5.38
C VAL A 328 -14.62 -1.78 -6.85
N GLY A 329 -15.75 -1.85 -7.58
CA GLY A 329 -15.81 -2.12 -9.00
C GLY A 329 -16.35 -3.51 -9.34
N LYS A 330 -16.19 -3.87 -10.61
CA LYS A 330 -16.66 -5.11 -11.22
C LYS A 330 -15.54 -5.80 -11.97
N LEU A 331 -15.50 -7.13 -11.92
CA LEU A 331 -14.51 -7.89 -12.70
C LEU A 331 -14.98 -8.13 -14.13
N PRO A 332 -14.07 -7.99 -15.11
CA PRO A 332 -14.34 -8.40 -16.50
C PRO A 332 -14.65 -9.89 -16.63
N ASP A 333 -13.98 -10.74 -15.82
CA ASP A 333 -14.25 -12.18 -15.75
C ASP A 333 -14.89 -12.50 -14.38
N PRO A 334 -16.22 -12.72 -14.31
CA PRO A 334 -16.90 -13.05 -13.06
C PRO A 334 -16.35 -14.32 -12.39
N ALA A 335 -15.83 -15.29 -13.17
CA ALA A 335 -15.26 -16.50 -12.64
C ALA A 335 -13.89 -16.30 -11.94
N ALA A 336 -13.33 -15.09 -11.97
CA ALA A 336 -12.13 -14.75 -11.21
C ALA A 336 -12.41 -14.51 -9.70
N LEU A 337 -13.69 -14.47 -9.29
CA LEU A 337 -14.13 -14.32 -7.91
C LEU A 337 -15.13 -15.42 -7.55
N ARG A 338 -15.01 -15.96 -6.33
CA ARG A 338 -16.03 -16.73 -5.65
C ARG A 338 -16.29 -16.11 -4.28
N ILE A 339 -17.53 -16.16 -3.84
CA ILE A 339 -17.94 -15.72 -2.50
C ILE A 339 -18.49 -16.94 -1.78
N LEU A 340 -17.86 -17.33 -0.67
CA LEU A 340 -18.19 -18.57 0.02
C LEU A 340 -18.64 -18.29 1.45
N ASP A 341 -19.62 -19.10 1.91
CA ASP A 341 -20.03 -19.18 3.32
C ASP A 341 -18.98 -19.90 4.19
N ASP A 342 -19.24 -20.03 5.48
CA ASP A 342 -18.33 -20.70 6.42
C ASP A 342 -18.19 -22.20 6.15
N GLU A 343 -19.22 -22.83 5.55
CA GLU A 343 -19.22 -24.23 5.12
C GLU A 343 -18.48 -24.43 3.78
N GLY A 344 -18.24 -23.31 3.05
CA GLY A 344 -17.52 -23.28 1.79
C GLY A 344 -18.37 -23.49 0.57
N ASN A 345 -19.67 -23.29 0.68
CA ASN A 345 -20.58 -23.22 -0.45
C ASN A 345 -20.61 -21.81 -1.03
N GLU A 346 -20.92 -21.70 -2.31
CA GLU A 346 -21.14 -20.39 -2.92
C GLU A 346 -22.42 -19.75 -2.35
N VAL A 347 -22.30 -18.49 -1.89
CA VAL A 347 -23.45 -17.73 -1.41
C VAL A 347 -24.34 -17.29 -2.57
N LYS A 348 -25.60 -16.97 -2.29
CA LYS A 348 -26.51 -16.37 -3.29
C LYS A 348 -26.05 -14.94 -3.59
N GLN A 349 -26.35 -14.47 -4.79
CA GLN A 349 -26.14 -13.09 -5.17
C GLN A 349 -26.86 -12.14 -4.20
N GLY A 350 -26.14 -11.14 -3.70
CA GLY A 350 -26.60 -10.23 -2.66
C GLY A 350 -26.25 -10.65 -1.23
N ASP A 351 -25.93 -11.93 -1.00
CA ASP A 351 -25.50 -12.41 0.31
C ASP A 351 -23.99 -12.20 0.49
N SER A 352 -23.58 -11.87 1.71
CA SER A 352 -22.16 -11.68 2.07
C SER A 352 -21.46 -12.99 2.37
N GLY A 353 -20.20 -13.11 1.96
CA GLY A 353 -19.33 -14.23 2.28
C GLY A 353 -17.86 -13.89 2.12
N THR A 354 -16.99 -14.83 2.42
CA THR A 354 -15.54 -14.69 2.25
C THR A 354 -15.17 -14.69 0.78
N LEU A 355 -14.35 -13.72 0.37
CA LEU A 355 -13.92 -13.54 -1.01
C LEU A 355 -12.75 -14.47 -1.34
N TYR A 356 -12.87 -15.21 -2.44
CA TYR A 356 -11.82 -16.05 -3.00
C TYR A 356 -11.52 -15.66 -4.45
N PHE A 357 -10.26 -15.29 -4.72
CA PHE A 357 -9.78 -14.85 -6.02
C PHE A 357 -9.08 -16.00 -6.75
N ARG A 358 -9.28 -16.10 -8.06
CA ARG A 358 -8.52 -17.07 -8.87
C ARG A 358 -7.04 -16.75 -8.81
N VAL A 359 -6.21 -17.77 -8.56
CA VAL A 359 -4.75 -17.65 -8.58
C VAL A 359 -4.30 -17.30 -10.00
N SER A 360 -3.47 -16.27 -10.11
CA SER A 360 -2.85 -15.95 -11.40
C SER A 360 -1.86 -17.05 -11.78
N PRO A 361 -2.01 -17.71 -12.94
CA PRO A 361 -1.08 -18.76 -13.35
C PRO A 361 0.32 -18.23 -13.66
N ILE A 362 0.43 -16.94 -13.99
CA ILE A 362 1.71 -16.29 -14.35
C ILE A 362 2.41 -15.64 -13.15
N ALA A 363 1.70 -15.39 -12.05
CA ALA A 363 2.23 -14.73 -10.87
C ALA A 363 1.63 -15.31 -9.57
N PRO A 364 1.76 -16.63 -9.33
CA PRO A 364 1.33 -17.22 -8.07
C PRO A 364 2.15 -16.59 -6.93
N PHE A 365 1.54 -16.48 -5.76
CA PHE A 365 2.23 -16.04 -4.56
C PHE A 365 2.41 -17.19 -3.56
N GLU A 366 3.39 -17.04 -2.68
CA GLU A 366 3.56 -17.86 -1.49
C GLU A 366 3.96 -16.98 -0.30
N TYR A 367 3.58 -17.38 0.89
CA TYR A 367 4.16 -16.82 2.11
C TYR A 367 5.53 -17.44 2.31
N TYR A 368 6.56 -16.61 2.28
CA TYR A 368 7.95 -17.04 2.32
C TYR A 368 8.25 -17.84 3.59
N LYS A 369 8.82 -19.02 3.45
CA LYS A 369 9.11 -19.98 4.54
C LYS A 369 7.89 -20.45 5.36
N ASP A 370 6.67 -20.20 4.88
CA ASP A 370 5.44 -20.61 5.58
C ASP A 370 4.49 -21.39 4.63
N PRO A 371 4.83 -22.65 4.28
CA PRO A 371 4.00 -23.45 3.39
C PRO A 371 2.63 -23.81 3.99
N ALA A 372 2.54 -23.92 5.31
CA ALA A 372 1.28 -24.23 5.98
C ALA A 372 0.29 -23.06 5.81
N LYS A 373 0.76 -21.84 5.99
CA LYS A 373 -0.06 -20.66 5.78
C LYS A 373 -0.38 -20.43 4.30
N THR A 374 0.56 -20.70 3.41
CA THR A 374 0.30 -20.66 1.97
C THR A 374 -0.84 -21.60 1.62
N ALA A 375 -0.78 -22.83 2.10
CA ALA A 375 -1.85 -23.82 1.90
C ALA A 375 -3.19 -23.36 2.51
N ALA A 376 -3.17 -22.78 3.71
CA ALA A 376 -4.38 -22.30 4.39
C ALA A 376 -5.05 -21.11 3.65
N ALA A 377 -4.28 -20.29 2.93
CA ALA A 377 -4.81 -19.19 2.13
C ALA A 377 -5.42 -19.65 0.79
N HIS A 378 -5.11 -20.88 0.35
CA HIS A 378 -5.56 -21.40 -0.94
C HIS A 378 -6.69 -22.43 -0.78
N ARG A 379 -7.60 -22.45 -1.76
CA ARG A 379 -8.69 -23.43 -1.88
C ARG A 379 -8.83 -23.81 -3.36
N GLY A 380 -8.18 -24.91 -3.75
CA GLY A 380 -8.04 -25.27 -5.18
C GLY A 380 -7.31 -24.16 -5.95
N ASP A 381 -7.90 -23.71 -7.03
CA ASP A 381 -7.34 -22.65 -7.89
C ASP A 381 -7.64 -21.22 -7.40
N TYR A 382 -8.14 -21.08 -6.17
CA TYR A 382 -8.49 -19.78 -5.58
C TYR A 382 -7.72 -19.54 -4.29
N PHE A 383 -7.56 -18.26 -3.95
CA PHE A 383 -6.99 -17.84 -2.67
C PHE A 383 -7.83 -16.72 -2.04
N THR A 384 -7.73 -16.59 -0.73
CA THR A 384 -8.42 -15.53 0.01
C THR A 384 -7.44 -14.56 0.68
N LEU A 385 -7.85 -13.29 0.75
CA LEU A 385 -7.23 -12.25 1.57
C LEU A 385 -7.86 -12.16 2.97
N GLY A 386 -8.93 -12.96 3.21
CA GLY A 386 -9.75 -12.89 4.40
C GLY A 386 -10.73 -11.71 4.41
N ASP A 387 -10.94 -11.09 3.26
CA ASP A 387 -11.95 -10.03 3.12
C ASP A 387 -13.34 -10.64 2.89
N VAL A 388 -14.37 -9.93 3.34
CA VAL A 388 -15.78 -10.32 3.22
C VAL A 388 -16.53 -9.27 2.42
N GLY A 389 -17.46 -9.70 1.58
CA GLY A 389 -18.24 -8.82 0.74
C GLY A 389 -19.35 -9.54 0.00
N TYR A 390 -20.09 -8.80 -0.83
CA TYR A 390 -21.15 -9.32 -1.67
C TYR A 390 -21.13 -8.69 -3.07
N LEU A 391 -21.71 -9.38 -4.05
CA LEU A 391 -21.99 -8.82 -5.37
C LEU A 391 -23.45 -8.35 -5.42
N ASP A 392 -23.67 -7.13 -5.92
CA ASP A 392 -25.02 -6.68 -6.23
C ASP A 392 -25.59 -7.36 -7.50
N GLU A 393 -26.82 -7.02 -7.87
CA GLU A 393 -27.50 -7.60 -9.03
C GLU A 393 -26.81 -7.32 -10.37
N ASP A 394 -26.00 -6.25 -10.45
CA ASP A 394 -25.23 -5.85 -11.61
C ASP A 394 -23.79 -6.43 -11.60
N GLY A 395 -23.41 -7.16 -10.54
CA GLY A 395 -22.09 -7.79 -10.37
C GLY A 395 -21.00 -6.85 -9.84
N TYR A 396 -21.37 -5.74 -9.22
CA TYR A 396 -20.45 -4.87 -8.49
C TYR A 396 -20.13 -5.43 -7.11
N LEU A 397 -18.86 -5.39 -6.73
CA LEU A 397 -18.37 -5.85 -5.43
C LEU A 397 -18.44 -4.74 -4.38
N PHE A 398 -19.04 -5.08 -3.24
CA PHE A 398 -19.08 -4.26 -2.04
C PHE A 398 -18.39 -5.00 -0.90
N LEU A 399 -17.40 -4.34 -0.27
CA LEU A 399 -16.67 -4.90 0.87
C LEU A 399 -17.41 -4.57 2.17
N THR A 400 -17.62 -5.58 3.01
CA THR A 400 -18.30 -5.43 4.31
C THR A 400 -17.35 -5.55 5.50
N GLY A 401 -16.14 -6.14 5.32
CA GLY A 401 -15.15 -6.25 6.38
C GLY A 401 -14.10 -7.32 6.14
N ARG A 402 -13.55 -7.83 7.24
CA ARG A 402 -12.58 -8.91 7.26
C ARG A 402 -12.99 -10.00 8.22
N THR A 403 -12.80 -11.26 7.85
CA THR A 403 -13.07 -12.41 8.73
C THR A 403 -12.30 -12.30 10.06
N ALA A 404 -11.05 -11.89 10.04
CA ALA A 404 -10.22 -11.72 11.24
C ALA A 404 -10.63 -10.55 12.16
N GLU A 405 -11.45 -9.61 11.68
CA GLU A 405 -11.95 -8.45 12.42
C GLU A 405 -13.42 -8.60 12.81
N CYS A 406 -14.08 -9.66 12.36
CA CYS A 406 -15.47 -9.96 12.68
C CYS A 406 -15.67 -10.00 14.20
N ILE A 407 -16.70 -9.31 14.68
CA ILE A 407 -17.13 -9.33 16.07
C ILE A 407 -18.20 -10.40 16.18
N ILE A 408 -18.01 -11.37 17.08
CA ILE A 408 -19.00 -12.43 17.31
C ILE A 408 -19.76 -12.13 18.61
N SER A 409 -20.94 -11.53 18.46
CA SER A 409 -21.80 -11.14 19.57
C SER A 409 -23.03 -12.00 19.62
N GLY A 410 -23.16 -12.85 20.63
CA GLY A 410 -24.31 -13.75 20.79
C GLY A 410 -24.49 -14.71 19.60
N GLY A 411 -23.41 -15.14 18.96
CA GLY A 411 -23.44 -16.02 17.78
C GLY A 411 -23.73 -15.29 16.46
N VAL A 412 -23.80 -13.96 16.47
CA VAL A 412 -24.03 -13.13 15.26
C VAL A 412 -22.70 -12.53 14.80
N ASN A 413 -22.39 -12.72 13.53
CA ASN A 413 -21.23 -12.10 12.89
C ASN A 413 -21.52 -10.62 12.59
N ILE A 414 -20.72 -9.72 13.16
CA ILE A 414 -20.83 -8.26 12.97
C ILE A 414 -19.52 -7.77 12.37
N TYR A 415 -19.62 -7.10 11.23
CA TYR A 415 -18.46 -6.54 10.54
C TYR A 415 -18.25 -5.08 10.93
N PRO A 416 -17.15 -4.75 11.63
CA PRO A 416 -16.92 -3.41 12.19
C PRO A 416 -16.93 -2.29 11.15
N GLN A 417 -16.49 -2.57 9.93
CA GLN A 417 -16.36 -1.56 8.87
C GLN A 417 -17.71 -0.92 8.49
N GLU A 418 -18.79 -1.70 8.51
CA GLU A 418 -20.13 -1.16 8.25
C GLU A 418 -20.53 -0.13 9.31
N ILE A 419 -20.18 -0.41 10.57
CA ILE A 419 -20.45 0.49 11.70
C ILE A 419 -19.58 1.75 11.57
N ASP A 420 -18.29 1.60 11.30
CA ASP A 420 -17.37 2.74 11.12
C ASP A 420 -17.86 3.67 10.01
N ASN A 421 -18.25 3.10 8.86
CA ASN A 421 -18.76 3.87 7.72
C ASN A 421 -20.02 4.67 8.07
N GLU A 422 -20.86 4.16 8.97
CA GLU A 422 -22.06 4.87 9.39
C GLU A 422 -21.75 5.94 10.43
N LEU A 423 -20.88 5.64 11.40
CA LEU A 423 -20.52 6.60 12.44
C LEU A 423 -19.77 7.83 11.91
N ILE A 424 -18.96 7.68 10.87
CA ILE A 424 -18.23 8.80 10.22
C ILE A 424 -19.19 9.82 9.59
N LYS A 425 -20.43 9.44 9.26
CA LYS A 425 -21.44 10.39 8.75
C LYS A 425 -21.99 11.34 9.81
N HIS A 426 -21.81 11.02 11.09
CA HIS A 426 -22.22 11.88 12.19
C HIS A 426 -21.35 13.16 12.23
N PRO A 427 -21.94 14.38 12.33
CA PRO A 427 -21.20 15.64 12.23
C PRO A 427 -20.04 15.81 13.22
N ALA A 428 -20.12 15.18 14.38
CA ALA A 428 -19.06 15.24 15.40
C ALA A 428 -17.92 14.26 15.17
N VAL A 429 -18.07 13.22 14.33
CA VAL A 429 -17.08 12.14 14.16
C VAL A 429 -16.14 12.46 13.02
N GLU A 430 -14.84 12.50 13.32
CA GLU A 430 -13.79 12.62 12.31
C GLU A 430 -13.40 11.24 11.76
N ASP A 431 -13.21 10.26 12.68
CA ASP A 431 -12.79 8.92 12.31
C ASP A 431 -13.30 7.89 13.32
N ALA A 432 -13.45 6.64 12.89
CA ALA A 432 -14.03 5.57 13.68
C ALA A 432 -13.26 4.26 13.58
N CYS A 433 -13.14 3.57 14.70
CA CYS A 433 -12.60 2.22 14.78
C CYS A 433 -13.47 1.38 15.71
N THR A 434 -14.38 0.61 15.16
CA THR A 434 -15.24 -0.31 15.90
C THR A 434 -14.53 -1.64 16.13
N ILE A 435 -14.63 -2.19 17.34
CA ILE A 435 -13.97 -3.41 17.80
C ILE A 435 -14.92 -4.28 18.63
N GLY A 436 -14.64 -5.58 18.68
CA GLY A 436 -15.23 -6.46 19.67
C GLY A 436 -14.43 -6.41 20.98
N VAL A 437 -15.12 -6.15 22.08
CA VAL A 437 -14.54 -6.23 23.42
C VAL A 437 -15.22 -7.34 24.21
N PRO A 438 -14.54 -7.93 25.23
CA PRO A 438 -15.09 -9.05 25.99
C PRO A 438 -16.42 -8.69 26.68
N ASN A 439 -17.41 -9.58 26.54
CA ASN A 439 -18.68 -9.51 27.25
C ASN A 439 -19.05 -10.89 27.79
N GLU A 440 -19.45 -10.99 29.05
CA GLU A 440 -19.68 -12.28 29.73
C GLU A 440 -20.94 -13.01 29.20
N GLU A 441 -21.94 -12.25 28.73
CA GLU A 441 -23.20 -12.80 28.23
C GLU A 441 -23.14 -13.14 26.74
N TRP A 442 -22.51 -12.26 25.95
CA TRP A 442 -22.54 -12.32 24.47
C TRP A 442 -21.23 -12.79 23.85
N GLY A 443 -20.20 -13.10 24.66
CA GLY A 443 -18.83 -13.38 24.22
C GLY A 443 -18.09 -12.09 23.84
N GLU A 444 -18.56 -11.39 22.84
CA GLU A 444 -18.09 -10.05 22.47
C GLU A 444 -19.25 -9.05 22.44
N GLU A 445 -18.95 -7.79 22.72
CA GLU A 445 -19.86 -6.66 22.45
C GLU A 445 -19.19 -5.62 21.54
N VAL A 446 -20.03 -4.86 20.84
CA VAL A 446 -19.59 -3.81 19.93
C VAL A 446 -19.19 -2.57 20.71
N LYS A 447 -17.94 -2.14 20.56
CA LYS A 447 -17.39 -0.88 21.08
C LYS A 447 -16.82 -0.06 19.94
N SER A 448 -17.09 1.25 19.90
CA SER A 448 -16.47 2.16 18.93
C SER A 448 -15.53 3.14 19.61
N VAL A 449 -14.31 3.27 19.08
CA VAL A 449 -13.31 4.26 19.47
C VAL A 449 -13.25 5.32 18.39
N LEU A 450 -13.49 6.58 18.75
CA LEU A 450 -13.73 7.66 17.80
C LEU A 450 -12.76 8.83 18.02
N THR A 451 -12.34 9.48 16.93
CA THR A 451 -11.80 10.84 16.97
C THR A 451 -12.90 11.83 16.58
N LEU A 452 -12.78 13.06 17.07
CA LEU A 452 -13.81 14.08 16.87
C LEU A 452 -13.36 15.21 15.95
N ASN A 453 -14.28 15.71 15.16
CA ASN A 453 -14.06 16.90 14.37
C ASN A 453 -13.76 18.14 15.25
N PRO A 454 -12.99 19.13 14.76
CA PRO A 454 -12.71 20.36 15.46
C PRO A 454 -14.01 21.05 15.96
N GLY A 455 -14.00 21.48 17.22
CA GLY A 455 -15.15 22.13 17.87
C GLY A 455 -16.05 21.18 18.68
N TYR A 456 -15.83 19.88 18.61
CA TYR A 456 -16.52 18.90 19.46
C TYR A 456 -15.60 18.41 20.59
N ALA A 457 -16.21 18.08 21.73
CA ALA A 457 -15.52 17.50 22.88
C ALA A 457 -16.23 16.24 23.34
N GLY A 458 -15.44 15.20 23.68
CA GLY A 458 -15.97 13.94 24.17
C GLY A 458 -16.78 14.12 25.47
N SER A 459 -17.97 13.53 25.49
CA SER A 459 -18.87 13.53 26.66
C SER A 459 -19.84 12.36 26.58
N ASP A 460 -20.43 11.97 27.72
CA ASP A 460 -21.49 10.98 27.78
C ASP A 460 -22.72 11.40 26.98
N ALA A 461 -22.99 12.70 26.90
CA ALA A 461 -24.09 13.23 26.10
C ALA A 461 -23.86 13.02 24.62
N LEU A 462 -22.64 13.33 24.13
CA LEU A 462 -22.25 13.11 22.73
C LEU A 462 -22.23 11.61 22.38
N ALA A 463 -21.72 10.75 23.31
CA ALA A 463 -21.74 9.31 23.10
C ALA A 463 -23.18 8.77 22.90
N LYS A 464 -24.15 9.25 23.70
CA LYS A 464 -25.56 8.89 23.54
C LYS A 464 -26.17 9.41 22.25
N ASP A 465 -25.80 10.61 21.80
CA ASP A 465 -26.23 11.20 20.54
C ASP A 465 -25.75 10.34 19.35
N ILE A 466 -24.46 9.99 19.33
CA ILE A 466 -23.89 9.10 18.31
C ILE A 466 -24.52 7.69 18.36
N GLN A 467 -24.82 7.16 19.53
CA GLN A 467 -25.56 5.89 19.65
C GLN A 467 -27.00 6.00 19.14
N ALA A 468 -27.67 7.13 19.34
CA ALA A 468 -28.99 7.38 18.78
C ALA A 468 -28.94 7.45 17.27
N TRP A 469 -27.98 8.19 16.71
CA TRP A 469 -27.68 8.19 15.28
C TRP A 469 -27.50 6.77 14.73
N ALA A 470 -26.65 5.98 15.37
CA ALA A 470 -26.41 4.60 14.95
C ALA A 470 -27.67 3.73 14.98
N ARG A 471 -28.59 3.94 15.95
CA ARG A 471 -29.86 3.20 16.01
C ARG A 471 -30.83 3.53 14.88
N GLU A 472 -30.76 4.73 14.33
CA GLU A 472 -31.61 5.14 13.21
C GLU A 472 -31.14 4.54 11.88
N HIS A 473 -29.84 4.19 11.76
CA HIS A 473 -29.22 3.81 10.50
C HIS A 473 -28.71 2.36 10.47
N LEU A 474 -28.55 1.71 11.64
CA LEU A 474 -28.02 0.34 11.76
C LEU A 474 -29.02 -0.58 12.47
N ALA A 475 -28.94 -1.87 12.15
CA ALA A 475 -29.66 -2.88 12.92
C ALA A 475 -29.22 -2.85 14.40
N GLY A 476 -30.16 -3.05 15.33
CA GLY A 476 -29.94 -2.84 16.76
C GLY A 476 -28.74 -3.61 17.36
N PHE A 477 -28.43 -4.80 16.84
CA PHE A 477 -27.29 -5.61 17.28
C PHE A 477 -25.93 -5.06 16.81
N LYS A 478 -25.91 -4.17 15.82
CA LYS A 478 -24.71 -3.49 15.30
C LYS A 478 -24.41 -2.18 16.02
N VAL A 479 -25.37 -1.64 16.76
CA VAL A 479 -25.21 -0.37 17.49
C VAL A 479 -24.14 -0.53 18.56
N PRO A 480 -23.10 0.33 18.61
CA PRO A 480 -22.07 0.27 19.64
C PRO A 480 -22.70 0.38 21.05
N ARG A 481 -22.40 -0.57 21.92
CA ARG A 481 -22.84 -0.53 23.32
C ARG A 481 -22.05 0.48 24.13
N SER A 482 -20.82 0.71 23.74
CA SER A 482 -19.95 1.72 24.35
C SER A 482 -19.18 2.52 23.30
N ILE A 483 -18.97 3.80 23.57
CA ILE A 483 -18.18 4.72 22.76
C ILE A 483 -17.07 5.29 23.61
N GLU A 484 -15.88 5.37 23.04
CA GLU A 484 -14.71 6.00 23.66
C GLU A 484 -14.15 7.05 22.71
N PHE A 485 -13.77 8.20 23.25
CA PHE A 485 -13.16 9.29 22.49
C PHE A 485 -11.67 9.33 22.73
N VAL A 486 -10.89 9.43 21.66
CA VAL A 486 -9.42 9.52 21.69
C VAL A 486 -8.96 10.68 20.80
N ASP A 487 -7.76 11.18 21.06
CA ASP A 487 -7.17 12.25 20.25
C ASP A 487 -6.72 11.73 18.89
N GLU A 488 -6.25 10.47 18.80
CA GLU A 488 -5.75 9.85 17.57
C GLU A 488 -5.98 8.34 17.56
N LEU A 489 -6.38 7.80 16.42
CA LEU A 489 -6.42 6.35 16.17
C LEU A 489 -5.06 5.84 15.66
N PRO A 490 -4.55 4.71 16.20
CA PRO A 490 -3.28 4.14 15.74
C PRO A 490 -3.37 3.72 14.27
N ARG A 491 -2.44 4.22 13.46
CA ARG A 491 -2.37 3.92 12.02
C ARG A 491 -1.03 3.32 11.64
N SER A 492 -1.04 2.54 10.58
CA SER A 492 0.19 2.14 9.90
C SER A 492 0.77 3.33 9.12
N PRO A 493 2.06 3.31 8.73
CA PRO A 493 2.64 4.32 7.85
C PRO A 493 1.92 4.47 6.50
N ALA A 494 1.21 3.42 6.06
CA ALA A 494 0.34 3.42 4.89
C ALA A 494 -1.06 4.02 5.15
N GLY A 495 -1.29 4.63 6.33
CA GLY A 495 -2.54 5.28 6.68
C GLY A 495 -3.67 4.36 7.16
N LYS A 496 -3.47 3.03 7.20
CA LYS A 496 -4.50 2.08 7.68
C LYS A 496 -4.63 2.11 9.19
N ILE A 497 -5.87 2.16 9.70
CA ILE A 497 -6.14 1.98 11.14
C ILE A 497 -5.64 0.58 11.56
N GLN A 498 -4.86 0.55 12.64
CA GLN A 498 -4.38 -0.69 13.25
C GLN A 498 -5.40 -1.18 14.29
N ARG A 499 -6.56 -1.68 13.83
CA ARG A 499 -7.68 -2.13 14.67
C ARG A 499 -7.23 -3.10 15.78
N LYS A 500 -6.25 -3.96 15.48
CA LYS A 500 -5.66 -4.85 16.47
C LYS A 500 -5.07 -4.07 17.67
N LYS A 501 -4.32 -2.99 17.42
CA LYS A 501 -3.75 -2.15 18.50
C LYS A 501 -4.83 -1.44 19.31
N VAL A 502 -5.92 -1.04 18.68
CA VAL A 502 -7.07 -0.45 19.38
C VAL A 502 -7.72 -1.50 20.30
N ARG A 503 -7.81 -2.75 19.85
CA ARG A 503 -8.48 -3.85 20.57
C ARG A 503 -7.63 -4.44 21.71
N GLU A 504 -6.31 -4.54 21.55
CA GLU A 504 -5.40 -5.21 22.48
C GLU A 504 -5.58 -4.82 23.96
N PRO A 505 -5.74 -3.54 24.35
CA PRO A 505 -5.91 -3.16 25.76
C PRO A 505 -7.13 -3.79 26.43
N TYR A 506 -8.22 -4.03 25.71
CA TYR A 506 -9.46 -4.59 26.25
C TYR A 506 -9.39 -6.12 26.42
N TRP A 507 -8.46 -6.77 25.74
CA TRP A 507 -8.23 -8.22 25.80
C TRP A 507 -7.02 -8.60 26.66
N ALA A 508 -6.35 -7.63 27.31
CA ALA A 508 -5.19 -7.90 28.15
C ALA A 508 -5.53 -8.90 29.28
N GLY A 509 -4.83 -10.03 29.33
CA GLY A 509 -5.05 -11.10 30.29
C GLY A 509 -6.24 -12.03 30.01
N ARG A 510 -6.89 -11.90 28.85
CA ARG A 510 -8.01 -12.76 28.42
C ARG A 510 -7.67 -13.43 27.08
N ALA A 511 -8.07 -14.68 26.89
CA ALA A 511 -8.02 -15.34 25.59
C ALA A 511 -9.30 -15.04 24.83
N ARG A 512 -9.19 -14.69 23.54
CA ARG A 512 -10.34 -14.63 22.64
C ARG A 512 -10.76 -16.05 22.29
N SER A 513 -12.00 -16.41 22.58
CA SER A 513 -12.56 -17.72 22.26
C SER A 513 -13.03 -17.75 20.79
N ILE A 514 -12.11 -17.72 19.84
CA ILE A 514 -12.41 -17.97 18.40
C ILE A 514 -11.31 -18.84 17.84
#